data_9e923a982b884522717c5efb96505e17
#
_entry.id   9e923a982b884522717c5efb96505e17
#
_cell.length_a   1.000
_cell.length_b   1.000
_cell.length_c   1.000
_cell.angle_alpha   90.00
_cell.angle_beta   90.00
_cell.angle_gamma   90.00
#
_symmetry.space_group_name_H-M   'P 1'
#
loop_
_entity.id
_entity.type
_entity.pdbx_description
1 polymer ?
#
loop_
_entity_poly.entity_id
_entity_poly.type
_entity_poly.pdbx_seq_one_letter_code
_entity_poly.pdbx_strand_id
1 'polypeptide(L)' 'MNISTIKNLSSKISSEFSRMKSSKSLEDKLMNLGNMISLLSKQNEELADQMNKSIK' A
#
# COMPACT_ATOMS: atom_id res chain seq x y z
N MET A 1 -5.67 2.36 -15.14
CA MET A 1 -5.13 1.52 -14.06
C MET A 1 -5.55 0.08 -14.28
N ASN A 2 -4.73 -0.85 -13.90
CA ASN A 2 -4.98 -2.26 -14.11
C ASN A 2 -4.69 -3.08 -12.85
N ILE A 3 -5.02 -4.36 -12.92
CA ILE A 3 -4.82 -5.27 -11.78
C ILE A 3 -3.35 -5.39 -11.40
N SER A 4 -2.44 -5.27 -12.36
CA SER A 4 -1.00 -5.32 -12.07
C SER A 4 -0.58 -4.21 -11.11
N THR A 5 -1.12 -3.01 -11.28
CA THR A 5 -0.82 -1.89 -10.39
C THR A 5 -1.28 -2.19 -8.96
N ILE A 6 -2.49 -2.74 -8.83
CA ILE A 6 -3.05 -3.11 -7.54
C ILE A 6 -2.19 -4.18 -6.87
N LYS A 7 -1.78 -5.20 -7.61
CA LYS A 7 -0.92 -6.26 -7.09
C LYS A 7 0.45 -5.73 -6.66
N ASN A 8 1.02 -4.81 -7.45
CA ASN A 8 2.30 -4.20 -7.11
C ASN A 8 2.21 -3.41 -5.80
N LEU A 9 1.13 -2.67 -5.62
CA LEU A 9 0.92 -1.93 -4.37
C LEU A 9 0.76 -2.87 -3.19
N SER A 10 0.03 -3.98 -3.38
CA SER A 10 -0.12 -5.00 -2.34
C SER A 10 1.23 -5.60 -1.94
N SER A 11 2.08 -5.89 -2.92
CA SER A 11 3.43 -6.41 -2.65
C SER A 11 4.28 -5.41 -1.88
N LYS A 12 4.19 -4.14 -2.24
CA LYS A 12 4.94 -3.10 -1.53
C LYS A 12 4.47 -2.94 -0.09
N ILE A 13 3.16 -3.03 0.13
CA ILE A 13 2.60 -2.97 1.48
C ILE A 13 3.12 -4.14 2.32
N SER A 14 3.13 -5.35 1.76
CA SER A 14 3.65 -6.54 2.45
C SER A 14 5.12 -6.38 2.79
N SER A 15 5.91 -5.83 1.88
CA SER A 15 7.35 -5.60 2.11
C SER A 15 7.55 -4.61 3.26
N GLU A 16 6.80 -3.52 3.29
CA GLU A 16 6.90 -2.54 4.37
C GLU A 16 6.47 -3.14 5.70
N PHE A 17 5.45 -3.98 5.69
CA PHE A 17 5.01 -4.67 6.90
C PHE A 17 6.11 -5.58 7.46
N SER A 18 6.80 -6.32 6.58
CA SER A 18 7.91 -7.17 6.99
C SER A 18 9.04 -6.34 7.59
N ARG A 19 9.36 -5.21 6.97
CA ARG A 19 10.38 -4.30 7.49
C ARG A 19 10.01 -3.75 8.86
N MET A 20 8.74 -3.38 9.02
CA MET A 20 8.25 -2.89 10.29
C MET A 20 8.43 -3.91 11.40
N LYS A 21 8.10 -5.17 11.12
CA LYS A 21 8.21 -6.24 12.11
C LYS A 21 9.65 -6.53 12.51
N SER A 22 10.59 -6.42 11.57
CA SER A 22 11.99 -6.69 11.85
C SER A 22 12.76 -5.47 12.32
N SER A 23 12.14 -4.31 12.34
CA SER A 23 12.77 -3.08 12.77
C SER A 23 12.96 -3.07 14.28
N LYS A 24 14.10 -2.54 14.75
CA LYS A 24 14.43 -2.51 16.17
C LYS A 24 14.08 -1.20 16.85
N SER A 25 13.92 -0.15 16.07
CA SER A 25 13.66 1.19 16.59
C SER A 25 12.19 1.54 16.42
N LEU A 26 11.64 2.23 17.42
CA LEU A 26 10.26 2.70 17.34
C LEU A 26 10.08 3.69 16.18
N GLU A 27 11.08 4.57 15.99
CA GLU A 27 11.03 5.53 14.89
C GLU A 27 10.95 4.83 13.53
N ASP A 28 11.75 3.79 13.35
CA ASP A 28 11.74 3.03 12.09
C ASP A 28 10.40 2.32 11.88
N LYS A 29 9.83 1.79 12.96
CA LYS A 29 8.50 1.15 12.88
C LYS A 29 7.45 2.16 12.46
N LEU A 30 7.51 3.37 13.00
CA LEU A 30 6.56 4.44 12.66
C LEU A 30 6.74 4.88 11.22
N MET A 31 7.97 4.99 10.75
CA MET A 31 8.24 5.31 9.33
C MET A 31 7.66 4.27 8.40
N ASN A 32 7.90 3.00 8.70
CA ASN A 32 7.39 1.92 7.88
C ASN A 32 5.86 1.88 7.89
N LEU A 33 5.27 2.14 9.04
CA LEU A 33 3.82 2.22 9.16
C LEU A 33 3.26 3.36 8.31
N GLY A 34 3.91 4.53 8.35
CA GLY A 34 3.54 5.66 7.50
C GLY A 34 3.61 5.31 6.02
N ASN A 35 4.66 4.60 5.62
CA ASN A 35 4.81 4.16 4.24
C ASN A 35 3.67 3.22 3.83
N MET A 36 3.29 2.30 4.74
CA MET A 36 2.17 1.39 4.47
C MET A 36 0.87 2.15 4.29
N ILE A 37 0.63 3.15 5.13
CA ILE A 37 -0.59 3.95 5.04
C ILE A 37 -0.64 4.71 3.71
N SER A 38 0.48 5.29 3.29
CA SER A 38 0.57 5.98 2.01
C SER A 38 0.29 5.04 0.83
N LEU A 39 0.87 3.85 0.87
CA LEU A 39 0.67 2.86 -0.18
C LEU A 39 -0.77 2.37 -0.20
N LEU A 40 -1.36 2.15 0.96
CA LEU A 40 -2.73 1.71 1.07
C LEU A 40 -3.70 2.77 0.56
N SER A 41 -3.44 4.04 0.88
CA SER A 41 -4.25 5.15 0.39
C SER A 41 -4.21 5.21 -1.13
N LYS A 42 -3.03 5.05 -1.70
CA LYS A 42 -2.87 5.04 -3.15
C LYS A 42 -3.60 3.85 -3.77
N GLN A 43 -3.53 2.69 -3.15
CA GLN A 43 -4.24 1.51 -3.63
C GLN A 43 -5.75 1.74 -3.60
N ASN A 44 -6.26 2.37 -2.55
CA ASN A 44 -7.68 2.69 -2.45
C ASN A 44 -8.12 3.64 -3.56
N GLU A 45 -7.33 4.66 -3.87
CA GLU A 45 -7.61 5.56 -4.97
C GLU A 45 -7.72 4.82 -6.30
N GLU A 46 -6.77 3.91 -6.53
CA GLU A 46 -6.74 3.13 -7.75
C GLU A 46 -7.95 2.20 -7.85
N LEU A 47 -8.34 1.59 -6.74
CA LEU A 47 -9.51 0.72 -6.71
C LEU A 47 -10.80 1.51 -6.96
N ALA A 48 -10.92 2.69 -6.36
CA ALA A 48 -12.09 3.54 -6.55
C ALA A 48 -12.19 3.97 -8.02
N ASP A 49 -11.07 4.32 -8.62
CA ASP A 49 -11.02 4.71 -10.03
C ASP A 49 -11.46 3.56 -10.93
N GLN A 50 -11.01 2.36 -10.62
CA GLN A 50 -11.37 1.17 -11.36
C GLN A 50 -12.88 0.88 -11.25
N MET A 51 -13.44 1.04 -10.06
CA MET A 51 -14.87 0.86 -9.84
C MET A 51 -15.68 1.87 -10.63
N ASN A 52 -15.26 3.11 -10.66
CA ASN A 52 -15.93 4.14 -11.44
C ASN A 52 -15.99 3.78 -12.93
N LYS A 53 -14.90 3.26 -13.45
CA LYS A 53 -14.84 2.85 -14.85
C LYS A 53 -15.76 1.67 -15.14
N SER A 54 -15.89 0.77 -14.18
CA SER A 54 -16.72 -0.42 -14.34
C SER A 54 -18.21 -0.11 -14.33
N ILE A 55 -18.62 0.93 -13.60
CA ILE A 55 -20.03 1.30 -13.47
C ILE A 55 -20.54 1.99 -14.73
N LYS A 56 -19.68 2.61 -15.49
CA LYS A 56 -20.06 3.26 -16.73
C LYS A 56 -20.22 2.24 -17.85
#